data_3045068b2c340b2ac0ab4dbf79390801
#
_entry.id   3045068b2c340b2ac0ab4dbf79390801
#
_cell.length_a   1.000
_cell.length_b   1.000
_cell.length_c   1.000
_cell.angle_alpha   90.00
_cell.angle_beta   90.00
_cell.angle_gamma   90.00
#
_symmetry.space_group_name_H-M   'P 1'
#
loop_
_entity.id
_entity.type
_entity.pdbx_description
1 polymer ?
#
loop_
_entity_poly.entity_id
_entity_poly.type
_entity_poly.pdbx_seq_one_letter_code
_entity_poly.pdbx_strand_id
1 'polypeptide(L)'
;PETTAERREAIEQEYEQLTRTVLDQNRDNLFGVMLLSQQLGYELSGQELLDEIAKFPAEMQQTDALVRLKKNAEQMIKTDIGQPFIDIAQPNADGEQVSLESVVRNPANKYVLLDFWASWCGPCMGEVPHLKKTYDEFRKKGFEIYGVSFDEDRGDWLGAVEQNGMNWLHVSEVKGFDNQAAKDYAIQGIPSNFLIDGQGTIVARNLRGEALYEKISELLAQ
;
A
#
# COMPACT_ATOMS: atom_id res chain seq x y z
N PRO A 1 -28.55 -20.56 9.22
CA PRO A 1 -27.32 -20.49 10.02
C PRO A 1 -26.35 -19.57 9.32
N GLU A 2 -25.92 -18.56 10.05
CA GLU A 2 -24.93 -17.56 9.65
C GLU A 2 -23.64 -18.27 9.22
N THR A 3 -23.07 -17.90 8.09
CA THR A 3 -21.81 -18.48 7.63
C THR A 3 -20.64 -17.98 8.50
N THR A 4 -19.52 -18.71 8.51
CA THR A 4 -18.33 -18.29 9.25
C THR A 4 -17.78 -16.93 8.75
N ALA A 5 -17.99 -16.61 7.48
CA ALA A 5 -17.62 -15.34 6.87
C ALA A 5 -18.49 -14.18 7.38
N GLU A 6 -19.82 -14.33 7.35
CA GLU A 6 -20.77 -13.33 7.86
C GLU A 6 -20.54 -13.03 9.33
N ARG A 7 -20.24 -14.07 10.13
CA ARG A 7 -19.95 -13.90 11.56
C ARG A 7 -18.64 -13.15 11.79
N ARG A 8 -17.63 -13.39 10.97
CA ARG A 8 -16.36 -12.65 11.03
C ARG A 8 -16.56 -11.19 10.71
N GLU A 9 -17.27 -10.88 9.62
CA GLU A 9 -17.57 -9.52 9.21
C GLU A 9 -18.37 -8.77 10.28
N ALA A 10 -19.37 -9.40 10.91
CA ALA A 10 -20.11 -8.80 12.00
C ALA A 10 -19.24 -8.49 13.23
N ILE A 11 -18.31 -9.37 13.57
CA ILE A 11 -17.35 -9.14 14.68
C ILE A 11 -16.39 -7.99 14.34
N GLU A 12 -15.89 -7.91 13.13
CA GLU A 12 -14.99 -6.84 12.67
C GLU A 12 -15.71 -5.48 12.73
N GLN A 13 -16.96 -5.40 12.27
CA GLN A 13 -17.77 -4.18 12.35
C GLN A 13 -18.06 -3.77 13.80
N GLU A 14 -18.42 -4.71 14.67
CA GLU A 14 -18.65 -4.45 16.09
C GLU A 14 -17.36 -3.95 16.77
N TYR A 15 -16.23 -4.56 16.47
CA TYR A 15 -14.92 -4.16 16.99
C TYR A 15 -14.55 -2.75 16.55
N GLU A 16 -14.73 -2.42 15.27
CA GLU A 16 -14.47 -1.08 14.75
C GLU A 16 -15.36 -0.04 15.44
N GLN A 17 -16.67 -0.30 15.55
CA GLN A 17 -17.60 0.62 16.20
C GLN A 17 -17.27 0.83 17.68
N LEU A 18 -16.89 -0.24 18.40
CA LEU A 18 -16.43 -0.15 19.78
C LEU A 18 -15.17 0.69 19.89
N THR A 19 -14.19 0.44 19.03
CA THR A 19 -12.91 1.18 19.01
C THR A 19 -13.13 2.66 18.78
N ARG A 20 -14.01 3.05 17.82
CA ARG A 20 -14.40 4.45 17.58
C ARG A 20 -15.09 5.08 18.79
N THR A 21 -15.99 4.33 19.44
CA THR A 21 -16.67 4.82 20.66
C THR A 21 -15.68 5.08 21.80
N VAL A 22 -14.74 4.15 22.01
CA VAL A 22 -13.70 4.29 23.04
C VAL A 22 -12.75 5.44 22.69
N LEU A 23 -12.39 5.62 21.40
CA LEU A 23 -11.60 6.75 20.96
C LEU A 23 -12.29 8.09 21.30
N ASP A 24 -13.58 8.23 21.00
CA ASP A 24 -14.34 9.47 21.26
C ASP A 24 -14.40 9.81 22.75
N GLN A 25 -14.42 8.81 23.62
CA GLN A 25 -14.40 9.00 25.09
C GLN A 25 -13.02 9.34 25.65
N ASN A 26 -11.95 9.20 24.86
CA ASN A 26 -10.56 9.34 25.31
C ASN A 26 -9.75 10.34 24.50
N ARG A 27 -10.39 11.29 23.81
CA ARG A 27 -9.67 12.27 23.00
C ARG A 27 -8.83 13.27 23.80
N ASP A 28 -9.08 13.38 25.09
CA ASP A 28 -8.39 14.29 26.01
C ASP A 28 -7.17 13.65 26.70
N ASN A 29 -6.80 12.44 26.34
CA ASN A 29 -5.71 11.70 26.97
C ASN A 29 -4.87 10.85 25.99
N LEU A 30 -3.72 10.36 26.47
CA LEU A 30 -2.77 9.59 25.65
C LEU A 30 -3.30 8.23 25.17
N PHE A 31 -4.31 7.68 25.85
CA PHE A 31 -4.91 6.41 25.40
C PHE A 31 -5.67 6.60 24.08
N GLY A 32 -6.40 7.70 23.93
CA GLY A 32 -7.03 8.05 22.66
C GLY A 32 -6.02 8.29 21.54
N VAL A 33 -4.89 8.97 21.85
CA VAL A 33 -3.79 9.13 20.90
C VAL A 33 -3.23 7.77 20.43
N MET A 34 -3.05 6.83 21.37
CA MET A 34 -2.58 5.48 21.07
C MET A 34 -3.58 4.70 20.22
N LEU A 35 -4.88 4.77 20.54
CA LEU A 35 -5.93 4.09 19.79
C LEU A 35 -5.98 4.59 18.33
N LEU A 36 -5.93 5.89 18.11
CA LEU A 36 -5.92 6.42 16.75
C LEU A 36 -4.65 6.02 16.01
N SER A 37 -3.47 6.18 16.63
CA SER A 37 -2.19 5.98 15.94
C SER A 37 -1.84 4.51 15.70
N GLN A 38 -2.30 3.57 16.52
CA GLN A 38 -1.89 2.17 16.47
C GLN A 38 -2.99 1.18 16.06
N GLN A 39 -4.25 1.59 16.13
CA GLN A 39 -5.38 0.72 15.77
C GLN A 39 -6.10 1.23 14.52
N LEU A 40 -6.67 2.43 14.55
CA LEU A 40 -7.47 2.96 13.46
C LEU A 40 -6.64 3.58 12.33
N GLY A 41 -5.43 4.06 12.62
CA GLY A 41 -4.63 4.81 11.65
C GLY A 41 -4.21 4.05 10.40
N TYR A 42 -4.26 2.71 10.44
CA TYR A 42 -3.94 1.87 9.27
C TYR A 42 -5.12 1.68 8.31
N GLU A 43 -6.35 1.89 8.77
CA GLU A 43 -7.58 1.67 8.01
C GLU A 43 -8.09 2.95 7.34
N LEU A 44 -7.73 4.10 7.89
CA LEU A 44 -8.22 5.41 7.47
C LEU A 44 -7.42 5.96 6.27
N SER A 45 -8.12 6.66 5.39
CA SER A 45 -7.49 7.52 4.37
C SER A 45 -6.76 8.71 5.01
N GLY A 46 -5.89 9.37 4.25
CA GLY A 46 -5.19 10.55 4.74
C GLY A 46 -6.13 11.66 5.21
N GLN A 47 -7.24 11.90 4.50
CA GLN A 47 -8.23 12.91 4.88
C GLN A 47 -8.99 12.51 6.16
N GLU A 48 -9.44 11.27 6.26
CA GLU A 48 -10.10 10.77 7.48
C GLU A 48 -9.20 10.86 8.71
N LEU A 49 -7.89 10.56 8.54
CA LEU A 49 -6.90 10.75 9.61
C LEU A 49 -6.79 12.19 10.06
N LEU A 50 -6.72 13.15 9.12
CA LEU A 50 -6.70 14.58 9.46
C LEU A 50 -7.97 14.99 10.19
N ASP A 51 -9.13 14.53 9.74
CA ASP A 51 -10.42 14.82 10.36
C ASP A 51 -10.50 14.23 11.78
N GLU A 52 -9.98 13.02 12.00
CA GLU A 52 -9.91 12.40 13.32
C GLU A 52 -8.93 13.12 14.26
N ILE A 53 -7.75 13.54 13.76
CA ILE A 53 -6.77 14.31 14.53
C ILE A 53 -7.37 15.67 14.95
N ALA A 54 -8.13 16.32 14.08
CA ALA A 54 -8.74 17.61 14.36
C ALA A 54 -9.76 17.58 15.52
N LYS A 55 -10.32 16.41 15.84
CA LYS A 55 -11.24 16.23 16.97
C LYS A 55 -10.56 16.19 18.34
N PHE A 56 -9.23 16.04 18.39
CA PHE A 56 -8.47 16.08 19.64
C PHE A 56 -8.29 17.51 20.16
N PRO A 57 -8.23 17.74 21.49
CA PRO A 57 -7.85 19.03 22.04
C PRO A 57 -6.49 19.50 21.52
N ALA A 58 -6.29 20.81 21.42
CA ALA A 58 -5.09 21.39 20.83
C ALA A 58 -3.78 20.92 21.49
N GLU A 59 -3.78 20.69 22.80
CA GLU A 59 -2.63 20.15 23.54
C GLU A 59 -2.31 18.71 23.14
N MET A 60 -3.32 17.86 22.90
CA MET A 60 -3.15 16.48 22.45
C MET A 60 -2.60 16.42 21.02
N GLN A 61 -3.05 17.31 20.15
CA GLN A 61 -2.57 17.42 18.77
C GLN A 61 -1.06 17.73 18.68
N GLN A 62 -0.46 18.28 19.74
CA GLN A 62 0.98 18.57 19.81
C GLN A 62 1.80 17.36 20.31
N THR A 63 1.18 16.25 20.63
CA THR A 63 1.92 15.02 20.99
C THR A 63 2.71 14.51 19.78
N ASP A 64 3.91 13.99 20.01
CA ASP A 64 4.78 13.48 18.95
C ASP A 64 4.08 12.44 18.06
N ALA A 65 3.20 11.64 18.64
CA ALA A 65 2.46 10.62 17.92
C ALA A 65 1.47 11.25 16.92
N LEU A 66 0.65 12.22 17.33
CA LEU A 66 -0.30 12.87 16.44
C LEU A 66 0.39 13.81 15.44
N VAL A 67 1.49 14.46 15.81
CA VAL A 67 2.29 15.25 14.86
C VAL A 67 2.85 14.36 13.74
N ARG A 68 3.41 13.20 14.09
CA ARG A 68 3.88 12.22 13.08
C ARG A 68 2.74 11.67 12.25
N LEU A 69 1.62 11.30 12.88
CA LEU A 69 0.44 10.77 12.18
C LEU A 69 -0.14 11.80 11.21
N LYS A 70 -0.22 13.07 11.60
CA LYS A 70 -0.65 14.17 10.75
C LYS A 70 0.26 14.33 9.52
N LYS A 71 1.58 14.35 9.72
CA LYS A 71 2.54 14.43 8.62
C LYS A 71 2.39 13.25 7.65
N ASN A 72 2.15 12.06 8.19
CA ASN A 72 1.90 10.88 7.37
C ASN A 72 0.59 11.00 6.58
N ALA A 73 -0.49 11.45 7.22
CA ALA A 73 -1.78 11.67 6.57
C ALA A 73 -1.68 12.71 5.43
N GLU A 74 -0.96 13.80 5.65
CA GLU A 74 -0.69 14.82 4.62
C GLU A 74 0.11 14.25 3.44
N GLN A 75 0.98 13.28 3.67
CA GLN A 75 1.69 12.58 2.59
C GLN A 75 0.78 11.57 1.88
N MET A 76 -0.06 10.82 2.61
CA MET A 76 -1.03 9.88 2.03
C MET A 76 -1.97 10.55 1.03
N ILE A 77 -2.42 11.78 1.32
CA ILE A 77 -3.29 12.55 0.42
C ILE A 77 -2.65 12.79 -0.95
N LYS A 78 -1.32 12.95 -1.00
CA LYS A 78 -0.61 13.18 -2.27
C LYS A 78 -0.58 11.95 -3.18
N THR A 79 -0.81 10.79 -2.63
CA THR A 79 -0.83 9.50 -3.35
C THR A 79 -2.18 8.80 -3.24
N ASP A 80 -3.25 9.56 -3.01
CA ASP A 80 -4.61 9.00 -2.96
C ASP A 80 -5.17 8.78 -4.38
N ILE A 81 -6.29 8.07 -4.46
CA ILE A 81 -6.98 7.80 -5.74
C ILE A 81 -7.35 9.14 -6.40
N GLY A 82 -7.05 9.24 -7.69
CA GLY A 82 -7.23 10.47 -8.47
C GLY A 82 -6.01 11.40 -8.48
N GLN A 83 -5.00 11.16 -7.64
CA GLN A 83 -3.75 11.93 -7.63
C GLN A 83 -2.74 11.40 -8.65
N PRO A 84 -1.82 12.24 -9.15
CA PRO A 84 -0.70 11.77 -9.93
C PRO A 84 0.24 10.91 -9.08
N PHE A 85 0.84 9.89 -9.70
CA PHE A 85 1.87 9.10 -9.02
C PHE A 85 3.12 9.94 -8.74
N ILE A 86 3.90 9.53 -7.74
CA ILE A 86 5.24 10.09 -7.45
C ILE A 86 6.27 9.16 -8.08
N ASP A 87 7.20 9.71 -8.88
CA ASP A 87 8.23 8.88 -9.51
C ASP A 87 9.19 8.28 -8.47
N ILE A 88 9.56 7.03 -8.72
CA ILE A 88 10.52 6.26 -7.93
C ILE A 88 11.61 5.80 -8.90
N ALA A 89 12.88 6.05 -8.58
CA ALA A 89 14.00 5.52 -9.34
C ALA A 89 14.92 4.74 -8.41
N GLN A 90 14.98 3.42 -8.59
CA GLN A 90 15.78 2.52 -7.76
C GLN A 90 16.50 1.47 -8.60
N PRO A 91 17.59 0.86 -8.08
CA PRO A 91 18.33 -0.16 -8.81
C PRO A 91 17.50 -1.45 -8.98
N ASN A 92 17.55 -2.03 -10.17
CA ASN A 92 17.05 -3.37 -10.46
C ASN A 92 18.07 -4.47 -10.04
N ALA A 93 17.79 -5.72 -10.40
CA ALA A 93 18.67 -6.86 -10.12
C ALA A 93 20.06 -6.74 -10.77
N ASP A 94 20.22 -5.97 -11.83
CA ASP A 94 21.51 -5.74 -12.53
C ASP A 94 22.22 -4.48 -12.00
N GLY A 95 21.61 -3.76 -11.05
CA GLY A 95 22.11 -2.50 -10.50
C GLY A 95 21.81 -1.27 -11.36
N GLU A 96 21.01 -1.43 -12.40
CA GLU A 96 20.58 -0.33 -13.26
C GLU A 96 19.43 0.45 -12.61
N GLN A 97 19.50 1.77 -12.65
CA GLN A 97 18.41 2.63 -12.16
C GLN A 97 17.21 2.54 -13.11
N VAL A 98 16.09 2.13 -12.57
CA VAL A 98 14.81 2.08 -13.33
C VAL A 98 13.80 2.99 -12.65
N SER A 99 13.27 3.97 -13.40
CA SER A 99 12.23 4.85 -12.89
C SER A 99 10.84 4.27 -13.13
N LEU A 100 9.94 4.47 -12.17
CA LEU A 100 8.53 4.12 -12.31
C LEU A 100 7.91 4.88 -13.48
N GLU A 101 8.31 6.16 -13.69
CA GLU A 101 7.86 6.96 -14.81
C GLU A 101 8.17 6.28 -16.16
N SER A 102 9.36 5.69 -16.32
CA SER A 102 9.72 4.99 -17.55
C SER A 102 8.82 3.78 -17.84
N VAL A 103 8.30 3.13 -16.79
CA VAL A 103 7.38 2.00 -16.91
C VAL A 103 5.96 2.47 -17.17
N VAL A 104 5.48 3.47 -16.43
CA VAL A 104 4.13 4.04 -16.58
C VAL A 104 3.96 4.69 -17.98
N ARG A 105 4.98 5.41 -18.46
CA ARG A 105 4.95 6.09 -19.77
C ARG A 105 5.26 5.18 -20.96
N ASN A 106 5.60 3.92 -20.72
CA ASN A 106 5.76 2.96 -21.82
C ASN A 106 4.40 2.73 -22.50
N PRO A 107 4.26 2.98 -23.82
CA PRO A 107 2.97 2.88 -24.50
C PRO A 107 2.39 1.47 -24.56
N ALA A 108 3.20 0.44 -24.26
CA ALA A 108 2.72 -0.92 -24.10
C ALA A 108 1.95 -1.14 -22.80
N ASN A 109 2.16 -0.27 -21.80
CA ASN A 109 1.55 -0.40 -20.47
C ASN A 109 0.34 0.54 -20.35
N LYS A 110 -0.83 -0.04 -20.16
CA LYS A 110 -2.07 0.69 -19.89
C LYS A 110 -2.27 0.93 -18.41
N TYR A 111 -1.86 -0.05 -17.60
CA TYR A 111 -1.93 -0.02 -16.14
C TYR A 111 -0.67 -0.62 -15.53
N VAL A 112 -0.13 0.04 -14.52
CA VAL A 112 1.04 -0.40 -13.76
C VAL A 112 0.67 -0.55 -12.29
N LEU A 113 0.90 -1.72 -11.72
CA LEU A 113 0.79 -1.96 -10.29
C LEU A 113 2.14 -1.64 -9.63
N LEU A 114 2.20 -0.57 -8.87
CA LEU A 114 3.30 -0.30 -7.94
C LEU A 114 3.05 -1.13 -6.68
N ASP A 115 3.88 -2.14 -6.44
CA ASP A 115 3.70 -3.11 -5.35
C ASP A 115 4.88 -3.06 -4.37
N PHE A 116 4.59 -2.82 -3.09
CA PHE A 116 5.55 -2.78 -1.99
C PHE A 116 5.52 -4.10 -1.21
N TRP A 117 6.66 -4.78 -1.16
CA TRP A 117 6.77 -6.12 -0.60
C TRP A 117 8.14 -6.38 0.05
N ALA A 118 8.33 -7.54 0.67
CA ALA A 118 9.63 -8.05 1.10
C ALA A 118 9.60 -9.57 1.21
N SER A 119 10.77 -10.22 1.13
CA SER A 119 10.92 -11.66 1.24
C SER A 119 10.46 -12.22 2.59
N TRP A 120 10.70 -11.49 3.66
CA TRP A 120 10.32 -11.82 5.04
C TRP A 120 8.84 -11.54 5.36
N CYS A 121 8.11 -10.88 4.45
CA CYS A 121 6.71 -10.53 4.64
C CYS A 121 5.80 -11.72 4.28
N GLY A 122 5.36 -12.49 5.26
CA GLY A 122 4.49 -13.65 5.04
C GLY A 122 3.21 -13.33 4.27
N PRO A 123 2.43 -12.28 4.62
CA PRO A 123 1.26 -11.86 3.84
C PRO A 123 1.59 -11.48 2.39
N CYS A 124 2.77 -10.84 2.14
CA CYS A 124 3.20 -10.50 0.78
C CYS A 124 3.43 -11.78 -0.04
N MET A 125 4.09 -12.78 0.54
CA MET A 125 4.30 -14.08 -0.12
C MET A 125 2.98 -14.81 -0.38
N GLY A 126 1.96 -14.61 0.47
CA GLY A 126 0.61 -15.10 0.25
C GLY A 126 -0.09 -14.48 -0.97
N GLU A 127 0.25 -13.24 -1.33
CA GLU A 127 -0.29 -12.56 -2.52
C GLU A 127 0.39 -12.99 -3.84
N VAL A 128 1.62 -13.53 -3.79
CA VAL A 128 2.37 -13.88 -5.02
C VAL A 128 1.60 -14.77 -6.00
N PRO A 129 0.88 -15.82 -5.58
CA PRO A 129 0.09 -16.62 -6.52
C PRO A 129 -0.98 -15.82 -7.27
N HIS A 130 -1.61 -14.85 -6.61
CA HIS A 130 -2.63 -13.96 -7.21
C HIS A 130 -1.99 -12.94 -8.16
N LEU A 131 -0.87 -12.35 -7.78
CA LEU A 131 -0.08 -11.47 -8.65
C LEU A 131 0.36 -12.20 -9.91
N LYS A 132 0.88 -13.44 -9.80
CA LYS A 132 1.29 -14.26 -10.94
C LYS A 132 0.11 -14.56 -11.87
N LYS A 133 -1.01 -15.04 -11.33
CA LYS A 133 -2.23 -15.29 -12.11
C LYS A 133 -2.62 -14.06 -12.93
N THR A 134 -2.69 -12.91 -12.28
CA THR A 134 -3.08 -11.64 -12.92
C THR A 134 -2.04 -11.19 -13.94
N TYR A 135 -0.76 -11.26 -13.61
CA TYR A 135 0.33 -10.87 -14.50
C TYR A 135 0.37 -11.74 -15.76
N ASP A 136 0.33 -13.06 -15.62
CA ASP A 136 0.38 -14.01 -16.74
C ASP A 136 -0.80 -13.81 -17.71
N GLU A 137 -1.99 -13.52 -17.19
CA GLU A 137 -3.20 -13.27 -17.99
C GLU A 137 -3.16 -11.91 -18.71
N PHE A 138 -2.70 -10.84 -18.06
CA PHE A 138 -2.91 -9.47 -18.53
C PHE A 138 -1.65 -8.73 -19.00
N ARG A 139 -0.42 -9.25 -18.77
CA ARG A 139 0.82 -8.56 -19.21
C ARG A 139 0.82 -8.20 -20.70
N LYS A 140 0.35 -9.11 -21.55
CA LYS A 140 0.27 -8.89 -23.00
C LYS A 140 -0.87 -7.96 -23.44
N LYS A 141 -1.76 -7.65 -22.52
CA LYS A 141 -2.91 -6.74 -22.71
C LYS A 141 -2.63 -5.33 -22.18
N GLY A 142 -1.44 -5.12 -21.59
CA GLY A 142 -0.98 -3.82 -21.11
C GLY A 142 -0.97 -3.67 -19.57
N PHE A 143 -0.92 -4.78 -18.82
CA PHE A 143 -0.71 -4.76 -17.37
C PHE A 143 0.76 -5.04 -17.04
N GLU A 144 1.36 -4.20 -16.20
CA GLU A 144 2.73 -4.37 -15.71
C GLU A 144 2.78 -4.24 -14.19
N ILE A 145 3.80 -4.84 -13.56
CA ILE A 145 4.05 -4.71 -12.12
C ILE A 145 5.45 -4.12 -11.93
N TYR A 146 5.53 -3.08 -11.10
CA TYR A 146 6.76 -2.48 -10.59
C TYR A 146 6.86 -2.79 -9.10
N GLY A 147 7.61 -3.84 -8.76
CA GLY A 147 7.78 -4.31 -7.39
C GLY A 147 8.92 -3.58 -6.68
N VAL A 148 8.65 -2.95 -5.56
CA VAL A 148 9.65 -2.31 -4.68
C VAL A 148 9.88 -3.20 -3.47
N SER A 149 11.06 -3.79 -3.37
CA SER A 149 11.41 -4.63 -2.22
C SER A 149 11.92 -3.80 -1.05
N PHE A 150 11.43 -4.12 0.15
CA PHE A 150 11.88 -3.61 1.43
C PHE A 150 12.78 -4.60 2.18
N ASP A 151 13.48 -5.44 1.44
CA ASP A 151 14.55 -6.27 2.00
C ASP A 151 15.76 -5.39 2.37
N GLU A 152 16.51 -5.82 3.39
CA GLU A 152 17.78 -5.22 3.81
C GLU A 152 18.98 -6.03 3.32
N ASP A 153 18.74 -7.20 2.73
CA ASP A 153 19.74 -8.04 2.08
C ASP A 153 19.35 -8.31 0.62
N ARG A 154 20.32 -8.08 -0.28
CA ARG A 154 20.11 -8.27 -1.72
C ARG A 154 19.93 -9.75 -2.09
N GLY A 155 20.59 -10.66 -1.39
CA GLY A 155 20.48 -12.11 -1.63
C GLY A 155 19.11 -12.64 -1.26
N ASP A 156 18.54 -12.19 -0.13
CA ASP A 156 17.20 -12.55 0.31
C ASP A 156 16.14 -12.04 -0.68
N TRP A 157 16.26 -10.77 -1.11
CA TRP A 157 15.40 -10.20 -2.14
C TRP A 157 15.41 -11.01 -3.43
N LEU A 158 16.59 -11.19 -4.05
CA LEU A 158 16.72 -11.89 -5.34
C LEU A 158 16.37 -13.37 -5.23
N GLY A 159 16.74 -14.01 -4.11
CA GLY A 159 16.36 -15.38 -3.81
C GLY A 159 14.85 -15.59 -3.75
N ALA A 160 14.13 -14.67 -3.13
CA ALA A 160 12.66 -14.71 -3.08
C ALA A 160 12.03 -14.53 -4.48
N VAL A 161 12.54 -13.61 -5.29
CA VAL A 161 12.09 -13.40 -6.68
C VAL A 161 12.24 -14.68 -7.50
N GLU A 162 13.41 -15.31 -7.43
CA GLU A 162 13.70 -16.55 -8.18
C GLU A 162 12.85 -17.74 -7.69
N GLN A 163 12.84 -18.00 -6.37
CA GLN A 163 12.14 -19.15 -5.78
C GLN A 163 10.63 -19.11 -6.02
N ASN A 164 10.04 -17.91 -6.06
CA ASN A 164 8.61 -17.74 -6.29
C ASN A 164 8.26 -17.48 -7.76
N GLY A 165 9.26 -17.38 -8.65
CA GLY A 165 9.06 -17.13 -10.08
C GLY A 165 8.30 -15.83 -10.34
N MET A 166 8.73 -14.75 -9.71
CA MET A 166 8.13 -13.40 -9.83
C MET A 166 8.74 -12.71 -11.06
N ASN A 167 8.18 -12.99 -12.24
CA ASN A 167 8.77 -12.64 -13.54
C ASN A 167 8.44 -11.20 -14.02
N TRP A 168 8.20 -10.26 -13.12
CA TRP A 168 8.02 -8.84 -13.41
C TRP A 168 9.21 -8.03 -12.91
N LEU A 169 9.17 -6.72 -13.13
CA LEU A 169 10.23 -5.81 -12.73
C LEU A 169 10.29 -5.65 -11.20
N HIS A 170 11.49 -5.78 -10.66
CA HIS A 170 11.76 -5.54 -9.24
C HIS A 170 12.91 -4.56 -9.07
N VAL A 171 12.75 -3.65 -8.10
CA VAL A 171 13.78 -2.69 -7.68
C VAL A 171 13.91 -2.67 -6.16
N SER A 172 15.07 -2.27 -5.64
CA SER A 172 15.27 -2.11 -4.20
C SER A 172 16.46 -1.19 -3.91
N GLU A 173 16.35 -0.35 -2.88
CA GLU A 173 17.50 0.33 -2.26
C GLU A 173 18.19 -0.54 -1.20
N VAL A 174 17.64 -1.71 -0.86
CA VAL A 174 18.13 -2.61 0.21
C VAL A 174 18.25 -1.89 1.56
N LYS A 175 17.21 -1.11 1.92
CA LYS A 175 17.17 -0.25 3.13
C LYS A 175 15.94 -0.51 4.02
N GLY A 176 15.21 -1.59 3.78
CA GLY A 176 13.97 -1.84 4.52
C GLY A 176 12.97 -0.68 4.38
N PHE A 177 12.33 -0.30 5.47
CA PHE A 177 11.43 0.85 5.53
C PHE A 177 12.13 2.23 5.46
N ASP A 178 13.47 2.29 5.52
CA ASP A 178 14.21 3.53 5.26
C ASP A 178 14.32 3.88 3.76
N ASN A 179 13.75 3.03 2.91
CA ASN A 179 13.57 3.25 1.49
C ASN A 179 12.85 4.58 1.21
N GLN A 180 13.36 5.36 0.22
CA GLN A 180 12.77 6.66 -0.12
C GLN A 180 11.31 6.51 -0.60
N ALA A 181 11.01 5.47 -1.37
CA ALA A 181 9.66 5.20 -1.84
C ALA A 181 8.64 4.94 -0.71
N ALA A 182 9.09 4.35 0.43
CA ALA A 182 8.25 4.21 1.61
C ALA A 182 7.81 5.56 2.17
N LYS A 183 8.69 6.55 2.15
CA LYS A 183 8.42 7.91 2.62
C LYS A 183 7.51 8.67 1.64
N ASP A 184 7.77 8.54 0.34
CA ASP A 184 7.03 9.23 -0.72
C ASP A 184 5.57 8.75 -0.81
N TYR A 185 5.33 7.47 -0.57
CA TYR A 185 4.00 6.85 -0.59
C TYR A 185 3.40 6.63 0.80
N ALA A 186 4.02 7.17 1.84
CA ALA A 186 3.58 7.04 3.23
C ALA A 186 3.34 5.58 3.67
N ILE A 187 4.19 4.63 3.20
CA ILE A 187 4.05 3.20 3.50
C ILE A 187 4.48 2.93 4.94
N GLN A 188 3.54 2.47 5.75
CA GLN A 188 3.77 2.08 7.15
C GLN A 188 3.74 0.55 7.34
N GLY A 189 3.24 -0.18 6.37
CA GLY A 189 3.13 -1.64 6.40
C GLY A 189 3.06 -2.22 5.00
N ILE A 190 3.47 -3.48 4.87
CA ILE A 190 3.40 -4.26 3.64
C ILE A 190 2.62 -5.56 3.88
N PRO A 191 1.94 -6.07 2.84
CA PRO A 191 1.88 -5.57 1.46
C PRO A 191 1.11 -4.25 1.33
N SER A 192 1.51 -3.38 0.38
CA SER A 192 0.78 -2.19 -0.04
C SER A 192 0.94 -2.02 -1.54
N ASN A 193 -0.08 -1.54 -2.25
CA ASN A 193 0.06 -1.29 -3.67
C ASN A 193 -0.83 -0.14 -4.16
N PHE A 194 -0.45 0.40 -5.32
CA PHE A 194 -1.15 1.46 -6.04
C PHE A 194 -1.26 1.06 -7.51
N LEU A 195 -2.46 1.12 -8.06
CA LEU A 195 -2.69 0.90 -9.48
C LEU A 195 -2.68 2.25 -10.20
N ILE A 196 -1.82 2.38 -11.20
CA ILE A 196 -1.56 3.62 -11.95
C ILE A 196 -1.98 3.39 -13.39
N ASP A 197 -2.74 4.32 -13.97
CA ASP A 197 -3.09 4.30 -15.39
C ASP A 197 -1.97 4.86 -16.28
N GLY A 198 -2.09 4.70 -17.60
CA GLY A 198 -1.10 5.20 -18.59
C GLY A 198 -0.98 6.73 -18.61
N GLN A 199 -1.91 7.47 -18.03
CA GLN A 199 -1.84 8.92 -17.84
C GLN A 199 -1.06 9.30 -16.59
N GLY A 200 -0.75 8.33 -15.72
CA GLY A 200 -0.02 8.54 -14.48
C GLY A 200 -0.91 8.89 -13.29
N THR A 201 -2.20 8.57 -13.38
CA THR A 201 -3.16 8.77 -12.29
C THR A 201 -3.28 7.49 -11.46
N ILE A 202 -3.28 7.60 -10.15
CA ILE A 202 -3.58 6.49 -9.23
C ILE A 202 -5.09 6.21 -9.31
N VAL A 203 -5.47 5.03 -9.77
CA VAL A 203 -6.89 4.65 -9.98
C VAL A 203 -7.42 3.66 -8.94
N ALA A 204 -6.53 2.99 -8.21
CA ALA A 204 -6.89 2.13 -7.08
C ALA A 204 -5.69 1.94 -6.16
N ARG A 205 -5.93 1.45 -4.94
CA ARG A 205 -4.88 1.12 -3.96
C ARG A 205 -5.28 -0.11 -3.14
N ASN A 206 -4.27 -0.77 -2.56
CA ASN A 206 -4.44 -1.92 -1.66
C ASN A 206 -5.30 -3.06 -2.23
N LEU A 207 -5.21 -3.30 -3.54
CA LEU A 207 -5.87 -4.44 -4.19
C LEU A 207 -5.21 -5.76 -3.75
N ARG A 208 -6.02 -6.77 -3.43
CA ARG A 208 -5.57 -8.08 -2.94
C ARG A 208 -6.33 -9.22 -3.60
N GLY A 209 -5.65 -10.36 -3.75
CA GLY A 209 -6.28 -11.60 -4.16
C GLY A 209 -7.09 -11.48 -5.45
N GLU A 210 -8.32 -11.97 -5.43
CA GLU A 210 -9.22 -11.94 -6.59
C GLU A 210 -9.66 -10.51 -6.96
N ALA A 211 -9.76 -9.58 -5.99
CA ALA A 211 -10.13 -8.18 -6.27
C ALA A 211 -9.14 -7.49 -7.21
N LEU A 212 -7.83 -7.82 -7.15
CA LEU A 212 -6.86 -7.34 -8.13
C LEU A 212 -7.17 -7.86 -9.53
N TYR A 213 -7.41 -9.16 -9.66
CA TYR A 213 -7.73 -9.79 -10.94
C TYR A 213 -8.99 -9.21 -11.56
N GLU A 214 -10.07 -9.09 -10.79
CA GLU A 214 -11.34 -8.52 -11.24
C GLU A 214 -11.17 -7.07 -11.69
N LYS A 215 -10.45 -6.24 -10.90
CA LYS A 215 -10.21 -4.84 -11.23
C LYS A 215 -9.42 -4.68 -12.54
N ILE A 216 -8.35 -5.45 -12.74
CA ILE A 216 -7.57 -5.41 -13.98
C ILE A 216 -8.40 -5.92 -15.16
N SER A 217 -9.19 -6.98 -14.97
CA SER A 217 -10.08 -7.51 -16.01
C SER A 217 -11.12 -6.48 -16.45
N GLU A 218 -11.76 -5.79 -15.50
CA GLU A 218 -12.72 -4.71 -15.77
C GLU A 218 -12.10 -3.58 -16.58
N LEU A 219 -10.94 -3.08 -16.14
CA LEU A 219 -10.26 -1.94 -16.74
C LEU A 219 -9.72 -2.23 -18.14
N LEU A 220 -9.26 -3.45 -18.40
CA LEU A 220 -8.73 -3.84 -19.71
C LEU A 220 -9.81 -4.34 -20.70
N ALA A 221 -11.05 -4.53 -20.26
CA ALA A 221 -12.19 -4.87 -21.11
C ALA A 221 -12.84 -3.64 -21.78
N GLN A 222 -12.51 -2.43 -21.33
CA GLN A 222 -12.95 -1.16 -21.90
C GLN A 222 -12.08 -0.74 -23.07
#